data_a903a6dc33a65654bb9696e4af515dfd
#
_entry.id   a903a6dc33a65654bb9696e4af515dfd
#
_cell.length_a   1.000
_cell.length_b   1.000
_cell.length_c   1.000
_cell.angle_alpha   90.00
_cell.angle_beta   90.00
_cell.angle_gamma   90.00
#
_symmetry.space_group_name_H-M   'P 1'
#
loop_
_entity.id
_entity.type
_entity.pdbx_description
1 polymer ?
#
loop_
_entity_poly.entity_id
_entity_poly.type
_entity_poly.pdbx_seq_one_letter_code
_entity_poly.pdbx_strand_id
1 'polypeptide(L)'
;MTTTLAAQAVGSTVTLKVDGSDTAFVVVHQGNPDPGVYDASCEGTWLLMKDVYTERVWDNRNDYAASLLHAWLNGAFLELLDSGIRQAVKTVKLPYADGSGVHSGGAGVSAQAFLLSMREMGTPAAQKAGLADEGALLDYFADGDGGEDPLRAAALGGTPTRYWTRSPYTTTSDQVWTVAGETGKCSYRDGSYSYGVRPALILPQAMPVSDGAVLPNGAPGITSASGVSGADLGARNAPFAFEYIASDPEGASLSVTETLDQTVTRSLTAPSGSTLRFEAVYDSLSFLKLANGVHALQVTASDGMASAVFDASFTKAVTSASLTMAQPIAASAPITAASLTVGGSIPDDAALTVRLTNNAADDQPVWQDATEAVRQGENILFANQTAANGPAFNFRIEVSRGPSGTGGYIDSVSGAFQ
;
A
#
# COMPACT_ATOMS: atom_id res chain seq x y z
N MET A 1 24.02 5.03 0.35
CA MET A 1 22.68 5.48 -0.08
C MET A 1 21.83 4.23 -0.27
N THR A 2 20.70 4.14 0.42
CA THR A 2 19.79 2.99 0.26
C THR A 2 19.00 3.17 -1.04
N THR A 3 18.94 2.12 -1.85
CA THR A 3 18.14 2.00 -3.07
C THR A 3 17.17 0.82 -2.90
N THR A 4 16.47 0.41 -3.93
CA THR A 4 15.62 -0.80 -3.92
C THR A 4 16.13 -1.84 -4.90
N LEU A 5 15.66 -3.08 -4.77
CA LEU A 5 15.93 -4.14 -5.75
C LEU A 5 15.43 -3.77 -7.15
N ALA A 6 14.31 -3.05 -7.27
CA ALA A 6 13.82 -2.52 -8.55
C ALA A 6 14.83 -1.62 -9.27
N ALA A 7 15.68 -0.92 -8.52
CA ALA A 7 16.71 -0.04 -9.08
C ALA A 7 17.99 -0.76 -9.50
N GLN A 8 18.11 -2.06 -9.22
CA GLN A 8 19.26 -2.85 -9.61
C GLN A 8 19.14 -3.29 -11.07
N ALA A 9 20.14 -2.98 -11.88
CA ALA A 9 20.13 -3.35 -13.28
C ALA A 9 20.26 -4.86 -13.46
N VAL A 10 19.64 -5.42 -14.49
CA VAL A 10 19.89 -6.80 -14.92
C VAL A 10 21.38 -6.99 -15.22
N GLY A 11 21.96 -8.07 -14.75
CA GLY A 11 23.39 -8.36 -14.79
C GLY A 11 24.20 -7.78 -13.63
N SER A 12 23.64 -6.87 -12.81
CA SER A 12 24.31 -6.42 -11.60
C SER A 12 24.29 -7.51 -10.52
N THR A 13 25.20 -7.37 -9.56
CA THR A 13 25.33 -8.31 -8.44
C THR A 13 24.87 -7.67 -7.15
N VAL A 14 24.03 -8.39 -6.42
CA VAL A 14 23.64 -8.06 -5.04
C VAL A 14 24.09 -9.17 -4.09
N THR A 15 24.14 -8.87 -2.81
CA THR A 15 24.61 -9.81 -1.78
C THR A 15 23.47 -10.17 -0.84
N LEU A 16 23.29 -11.48 -0.60
CA LEU A 16 22.42 -12.02 0.45
C LEU A 16 23.27 -12.79 1.46
N LYS A 17 22.85 -12.86 2.71
CA LYS A 17 23.46 -13.77 3.69
C LYS A 17 22.90 -15.18 3.53
N VAL A 18 23.81 -16.12 3.23
CA VAL A 18 23.56 -17.56 3.16
C VAL A 18 24.51 -18.26 4.10
N ASP A 19 23.99 -19.02 5.06
CA ASP A 19 24.78 -19.66 6.12
C ASP A 19 25.72 -18.68 6.83
N GLY A 20 25.20 -17.48 7.15
CA GLY A 20 25.93 -16.39 7.80
C GLY A 20 26.98 -15.68 6.94
N SER A 21 27.21 -16.12 5.71
CA SER A 21 28.21 -15.58 4.79
C SER A 21 27.59 -14.71 3.70
N ASP A 22 28.27 -13.62 3.33
CA ASP A 22 27.86 -12.77 2.22
C ASP A 22 28.02 -13.52 0.90
N THR A 23 26.91 -13.78 0.23
CA THR A 23 26.86 -14.58 -1.00
C THR A 23 26.31 -13.74 -2.14
N ALA A 24 27.03 -13.74 -3.26
CA ALA A 24 26.68 -12.95 -4.43
C ALA A 24 25.54 -13.59 -5.24
N PHE A 25 24.57 -12.78 -5.66
CA PHE A 25 23.50 -13.13 -6.57
C PHE A 25 23.47 -12.15 -7.73
N VAL A 26 23.22 -12.66 -8.93
CA VAL A 26 23.06 -11.85 -10.14
C VAL A 26 21.57 -11.54 -10.33
N VAL A 27 21.22 -10.30 -10.60
CA VAL A 27 19.88 -9.91 -11.05
C VAL A 27 19.71 -10.42 -12.49
N VAL A 28 18.87 -11.43 -12.69
CA VAL A 28 18.68 -12.05 -14.01
C VAL A 28 17.43 -11.58 -14.73
N HIS A 29 16.48 -11.00 -14.01
CA HIS A 29 15.27 -10.40 -14.58
C HIS A 29 14.59 -9.47 -13.58
N GLN A 30 13.83 -8.47 -14.09
CA GLN A 30 12.97 -7.60 -13.31
C GLN A 30 11.51 -7.76 -13.76
N GLY A 31 10.62 -8.00 -12.81
CA GLY A 31 9.20 -8.18 -13.10
C GLY A 31 8.79 -9.63 -13.37
N ASN A 32 7.67 -9.83 -14.05
CA ASN A 32 7.21 -11.12 -14.56
C ASN A 32 7.74 -11.33 -15.98
N PRO A 33 8.52 -12.37 -16.26
CA PRO A 33 9.17 -12.55 -17.57
C PRO A 33 8.20 -12.64 -18.75
N ASP A 34 7.05 -13.25 -18.55
CA ASP A 34 5.98 -13.36 -19.54
C ASP A 34 4.65 -13.67 -18.83
N PRO A 35 3.76 -12.67 -18.65
CA PRO A 35 2.47 -12.88 -17.98
C PRO A 35 1.54 -13.90 -18.68
N GLY A 36 1.83 -14.27 -19.92
CA GLY A 36 1.09 -15.34 -20.63
C GLY A 36 1.57 -16.74 -20.26
N VAL A 37 2.74 -16.86 -19.64
CA VAL A 37 3.41 -18.13 -19.30
C VAL A 37 3.57 -18.30 -17.80
N TYR A 38 3.87 -17.21 -17.07
CA TYR A 38 4.12 -17.24 -15.63
C TYR A 38 2.91 -16.74 -14.84
N ASP A 39 2.69 -17.38 -13.69
CA ASP A 39 1.74 -16.90 -12.70
C ASP A 39 2.13 -15.51 -12.19
N ALA A 40 1.16 -14.70 -11.76
CA ALA A 40 1.39 -13.36 -11.21
C ALA A 40 2.29 -13.37 -9.96
N SER A 41 2.40 -14.49 -9.24
CA SER A 41 3.34 -14.64 -8.12
C SER A 41 4.80 -14.47 -8.54
N CYS A 42 5.14 -14.65 -9.82
CA CYS A 42 6.49 -14.51 -10.36
C CYS A 42 6.91 -13.04 -10.60
N GLU A 43 6.01 -12.07 -10.34
CA GLU A 43 6.38 -10.65 -10.33
C GLU A 43 7.38 -10.36 -9.21
N GLY A 44 8.54 -9.75 -9.55
CA GLY A 44 9.58 -9.41 -8.57
C GLY A 44 10.96 -9.29 -9.20
N THR A 45 12.00 -9.22 -8.37
CA THR A 45 13.40 -9.28 -8.82
C THR A 45 13.88 -10.72 -8.76
N TRP A 46 14.26 -11.26 -9.92
CA TRP A 46 14.80 -12.62 -10.05
C TRP A 46 16.29 -12.60 -9.78
N LEU A 47 16.71 -13.36 -8.79
CA LEU A 47 18.08 -13.48 -8.33
C LEU A 47 18.56 -14.90 -8.56
N LEU A 48 19.71 -15.03 -9.24
CA LEU A 48 20.41 -16.28 -9.43
C LEU A 48 21.71 -16.23 -8.64
N MET A 49 21.96 -17.21 -7.78
CA MET A 49 23.27 -17.29 -7.10
C MET A 49 24.37 -17.24 -8.14
N LYS A 50 25.38 -16.37 -7.96
CA LYS A 50 26.42 -16.11 -8.96
C LYS A 50 27.23 -17.38 -9.25
N ASP A 51 27.56 -18.14 -8.20
CA ASP A 51 28.31 -19.35 -8.26
C ASP A 51 27.51 -20.57 -7.77
N VAL A 52 28.03 -21.75 -7.94
CA VAL A 52 27.47 -23.00 -7.41
C VAL A 52 27.61 -23.00 -5.89
N TYR A 53 26.52 -23.30 -5.19
CA TYR A 53 26.51 -23.33 -3.72
C TYR A 53 27.13 -24.63 -3.18
N THR A 54 26.72 -25.79 -3.71
CA THR A 54 27.14 -27.14 -3.28
C THR A 54 26.87 -28.13 -4.39
N GLU A 55 27.35 -29.35 -4.22
CA GLU A 55 27.00 -30.46 -5.11
C GLU A 55 25.98 -31.38 -4.45
N ARG A 56 24.98 -31.83 -5.22
CA ARG A 56 23.93 -32.75 -4.78
C ARG A 56 23.45 -33.66 -5.91
N VAL A 57 22.94 -34.81 -5.53
CA VAL A 57 22.10 -35.64 -6.37
C VAL A 57 20.79 -34.92 -6.68
N TRP A 58 20.35 -34.99 -7.93
CA TRP A 58 19.06 -34.40 -8.32
C TRP A 58 17.87 -35.25 -7.87
N ASP A 59 17.77 -36.46 -8.38
CA ASP A 59 16.92 -37.59 -8.00
C ASP A 59 17.24 -38.80 -8.91
N ASN A 60 16.55 -39.92 -8.70
CA ASN A 60 16.57 -41.07 -9.61
C ASN A 60 15.50 -41.02 -10.72
N ARG A 61 14.73 -39.93 -10.75
CA ARG A 61 13.73 -39.60 -11.78
C ARG A 61 13.89 -38.13 -12.18
N ASN A 62 13.44 -37.79 -13.36
CA ASN A 62 13.60 -36.44 -13.90
C ASN A 62 12.37 -35.51 -13.76
N ASP A 63 11.45 -35.80 -12.83
CA ASP A 63 10.32 -34.93 -12.47
C ASP A 63 10.76 -33.98 -11.38
N TYR A 64 10.91 -32.69 -11.72
CA TYR A 64 11.41 -31.67 -10.81
C TYR A 64 10.51 -31.47 -9.58
N ALA A 65 9.20 -31.43 -9.76
CA ALA A 65 8.25 -31.20 -8.68
C ALA A 65 8.33 -32.25 -7.56
N ALA A 66 8.68 -33.50 -7.92
CA ALA A 66 8.84 -34.61 -7.00
C ALA A 66 10.28 -34.87 -6.56
N SER A 67 11.28 -34.12 -7.06
CA SER A 67 12.69 -34.40 -6.86
C SER A 67 13.19 -34.11 -5.44
N LEU A 68 14.18 -34.90 -5.03
CA LEU A 68 14.93 -34.67 -3.78
C LEU A 68 15.56 -33.27 -3.75
N LEU A 69 16.02 -32.79 -4.91
CA LEU A 69 16.68 -31.49 -5.02
C LEU A 69 15.69 -30.34 -4.83
N HIS A 70 14.48 -30.43 -5.42
CA HIS A 70 13.41 -29.47 -5.19
C HIS A 70 13.00 -29.42 -3.71
N ALA A 71 12.81 -30.57 -3.08
CA ALA A 71 12.50 -30.67 -1.66
C ALA A 71 13.59 -30.03 -0.78
N TRP A 72 14.87 -30.26 -1.11
CA TRP A 72 15.98 -29.67 -0.38
C TRP A 72 16.05 -28.14 -0.56
N LEU A 73 15.83 -27.64 -1.78
CA LEU A 73 15.79 -26.18 -2.05
C LEU A 73 14.70 -25.47 -1.25
N ASN A 74 13.52 -26.08 -1.14
CA ASN A 74 12.36 -25.51 -0.44
C ASN A 74 12.28 -25.91 1.05
N GLY A 75 13.29 -26.55 1.57
CA GLY A 75 13.45 -26.90 2.98
C GLY A 75 14.80 -26.40 3.51
N ALA A 76 15.78 -27.31 3.56
CA ALA A 76 17.06 -27.04 4.21
C ALA A 76 17.85 -25.86 3.62
N PHE A 77 17.75 -25.58 2.32
CA PHE A 77 18.43 -24.41 1.75
C PHE A 77 17.80 -23.09 2.22
N LEU A 78 16.48 -23.00 2.29
CA LEU A 78 15.82 -21.80 2.78
C LEU A 78 16.19 -21.46 4.23
N GLU A 79 16.46 -22.47 5.05
CA GLU A 79 16.90 -22.26 6.44
C GLU A 79 18.31 -21.66 6.54
N LEU A 80 19.11 -21.71 5.48
CA LEU A 80 20.43 -21.08 5.40
C LEU A 80 20.36 -19.57 5.12
N LEU A 81 19.23 -19.08 4.58
CA LEU A 81 19.03 -17.65 4.37
C LEU A 81 18.83 -16.94 5.70
N ASP A 82 19.31 -15.69 5.79
CA ASP A 82 18.93 -14.81 6.90
C ASP A 82 17.41 -14.79 7.08
N SER A 83 16.94 -14.77 8.32
CA SER A 83 15.53 -14.95 8.63
C SER A 83 14.62 -13.87 8.01
N GLY A 84 15.09 -12.62 7.96
CA GLY A 84 14.35 -11.53 7.35
C GLY A 84 14.31 -11.64 5.83
N ILE A 85 15.40 -12.06 5.20
CA ILE A 85 15.45 -12.36 3.76
C ILE A 85 14.54 -13.55 3.44
N ARG A 86 14.62 -14.64 4.21
CA ARG A 86 13.79 -15.84 4.03
C ARG A 86 12.30 -15.54 4.06
N GLN A 87 11.86 -14.69 4.99
CA GLN A 87 10.46 -14.26 5.08
C GLN A 87 9.99 -13.46 3.86
N ALA A 88 10.90 -12.74 3.20
CA ALA A 88 10.61 -11.96 2.01
C ALA A 88 10.69 -12.78 0.71
N VAL A 89 11.29 -13.98 0.71
CA VAL A 89 11.35 -14.84 -0.49
C VAL A 89 9.93 -15.20 -0.91
N LYS A 90 9.58 -14.86 -2.13
CA LYS A 90 8.23 -15.10 -2.65
C LYS A 90 7.99 -16.59 -2.89
N THR A 91 6.83 -17.07 -2.49
CA THR A 91 6.33 -18.36 -2.98
C THR A 91 5.72 -18.14 -4.36
N VAL A 92 6.34 -18.74 -5.38
CA VAL A 92 5.98 -18.54 -6.78
C VAL A 92 5.49 -19.83 -7.43
N LYS A 93 4.70 -19.71 -8.49
CA LYS A 93 4.29 -20.82 -9.35
C LYS A 93 5.03 -20.73 -10.68
N LEU A 94 6.04 -21.56 -10.83
CA LEU A 94 6.86 -21.60 -12.03
C LEU A 94 6.25 -22.52 -13.09
N PRO A 95 6.30 -22.16 -14.38
CA PRO A 95 6.02 -23.12 -15.44
C PRO A 95 7.03 -24.25 -15.37
N TYR A 96 6.58 -25.49 -15.50
CA TYR A 96 7.45 -26.65 -15.52
C TYR A 96 6.90 -27.75 -16.41
N ALA A 97 7.78 -28.58 -16.92
CA ALA A 97 7.43 -29.81 -17.60
C ALA A 97 7.78 -31.01 -16.71
N ASP A 98 6.89 -32.00 -16.64
CA ASP A 98 7.20 -33.28 -15.98
C ASP A 98 8.26 -34.06 -16.78
N GLY A 99 8.72 -35.18 -16.22
CA GLY A 99 9.74 -35.99 -16.86
C GLY A 99 9.39 -36.53 -18.25
N SER A 100 8.13 -36.53 -18.65
CA SER A 100 7.66 -36.87 -20.00
C SER A 100 7.62 -35.68 -20.95
N GLY A 101 7.88 -34.48 -20.46
CA GLY A 101 7.80 -33.23 -21.23
C GLY A 101 6.39 -32.66 -21.34
N VAL A 102 5.44 -33.21 -20.60
CA VAL A 102 4.09 -32.64 -20.53
C VAL A 102 4.08 -31.44 -19.56
N HIS A 103 3.67 -30.30 -20.07
CA HIS A 103 3.51 -29.12 -19.24
C HIS A 103 2.41 -29.29 -18.19
N SER A 104 2.68 -28.84 -16.97
CA SER A 104 1.69 -28.83 -15.90
C SER A 104 0.50 -27.87 -16.14
N GLY A 105 0.51 -27.14 -17.25
CA GLY A 105 -0.47 -26.09 -17.56
C GLY A 105 -0.43 -24.97 -16.51
N GLY A 106 -1.54 -24.33 -16.22
CA GLY A 106 -1.64 -23.26 -15.22
C GLY A 106 -1.40 -23.70 -13.77
N ALA A 107 -1.18 -25.01 -13.50
CA ALA A 107 -0.90 -25.51 -12.16
C ALA A 107 0.52 -25.17 -11.70
N GLY A 108 1.53 -25.17 -12.60
CA GLY A 108 2.93 -24.85 -12.29
C GLY A 108 3.53 -25.69 -11.16
N VAL A 109 4.80 -25.47 -10.84
CA VAL A 109 5.43 -25.96 -9.62
C VAL A 109 5.57 -24.82 -8.60
N SER A 110 5.11 -25.05 -7.38
CA SER A 110 5.25 -24.06 -6.29
C SER A 110 6.65 -24.15 -5.69
N ALA A 111 7.34 -23.02 -5.60
CA ALA A 111 8.69 -22.93 -5.05
C ALA A 111 8.95 -21.56 -4.42
N GLN A 112 9.87 -21.52 -3.44
CA GLN A 112 10.52 -20.29 -2.94
C GLN A 112 11.95 -20.20 -3.48
N ALA A 113 12.69 -21.30 -3.41
CA ALA A 113 13.99 -21.43 -4.07
C ALA A 113 13.91 -22.52 -5.16
N PHE A 114 14.52 -22.26 -6.30
CA PHE A 114 14.38 -23.12 -7.47
C PHE A 114 15.66 -23.12 -8.34
N LEU A 115 15.69 -24.00 -9.33
CA LEU A 115 16.68 -23.97 -10.40
C LEU A 115 16.06 -23.28 -11.63
N LEU A 116 16.87 -22.57 -12.39
CA LEU A 116 16.43 -22.07 -13.69
C LEU A 116 16.23 -23.21 -14.68
N SER A 117 15.28 -23.04 -15.60
CA SER A 117 15.10 -23.92 -16.75
C SER A 117 16.12 -23.61 -17.85
N MET A 118 16.25 -24.53 -18.78
CA MET A 118 17.06 -24.33 -19.98
C MET A 118 16.50 -23.15 -20.83
N ARG A 119 15.16 -23.00 -20.92
CA ARG A 119 14.53 -21.90 -21.65
C ARG A 119 14.81 -20.54 -21.01
N GLU A 120 14.74 -20.45 -19.70
CA GLU A 120 15.07 -19.24 -18.96
C GLU A 120 16.50 -18.78 -19.18
N MET A 121 17.43 -19.74 -19.40
CA MET A 121 18.83 -19.49 -19.69
C MET A 121 19.15 -19.43 -21.20
N GLY A 122 18.13 -19.18 -22.06
CA GLY A 122 18.34 -18.92 -23.47
C GLY A 122 18.45 -20.14 -24.38
N THR A 123 18.01 -21.32 -23.95
CA THR A 123 17.97 -22.51 -24.81
C THR A 123 16.52 -22.95 -25.05
N PRO A 124 15.91 -22.59 -26.19
CA PRO A 124 14.54 -23.02 -26.50
C PRO A 124 14.47 -24.51 -26.88
N ALA A 125 13.33 -25.14 -26.65
CA ALA A 125 13.10 -26.56 -26.95
C ALA A 125 13.36 -26.91 -28.43
N ALA A 126 13.06 -25.99 -29.34
CA ALA A 126 13.29 -26.19 -30.78
C ALA A 126 14.77 -26.40 -31.14
N GLN A 127 15.71 -26.02 -30.30
CA GLN A 127 17.16 -26.13 -30.54
C GLN A 127 17.79 -27.41 -29.95
N LYS A 128 17.06 -28.17 -29.12
CA LYS A 128 17.57 -29.36 -28.45
C LYS A 128 16.54 -30.48 -28.40
N ALA A 129 16.80 -31.59 -29.07
CA ALA A 129 15.98 -32.79 -28.95
C ALA A 129 15.91 -33.24 -27.49
N GLY A 130 14.73 -33.59 -27.00
CA GLY A 130 14.50 -34.03 -25.63
C GLY A 130 14.48 -32.89 -24.60
N LEU A 131 14.42 -31.64 -25.02
CA LEU A 131 14.18 -30.48 -24.15
C LEU A 131 12.71 -30.07 -24.22
N ALA A 132 12.07 -29.92 -23.09
CA ALA A 132 10.74 -29.32 -22.99
C ALA A 132 10.81 -27.78 -22.96
N ASP A 133 9.79 -27.12 -23.42
CA ASP A 133 9.68 -25.66 -23.33
C ASP A 133 9.09 -25.26 -21.97
N GLU A 134 9.90 -24.73 -21.09
CA GLU A 134 9.59 -24.40 -19.69
C GLU A 134 9.91 -22.96 -19.39
N GLY A 135 8.94 -22.06 -19.54
CA GLY A 135 9.09 -20.65 -19.22
C GLY A 135 9.51 -19.77 -20.39
N ALA A 136 10.09 -18.62 -20.11
CA ALA A 136 10.53 -17.62 -21.08
C ALA A 136 11.99 -17.22 -20.82
N LEU A 137 12.64 -16.62 -21.84
CA LEU A 137 13.98 -16.08 -21.71
C LEU A 137 14.03 -14.99 -20.65
N LEU A 138 14.98 -15.09 -19.72
CA LEU A 138 15.28 -14.02 -18.77
C LEU A 138 16.26 -13.01 -19.39
N ASP A 139 16.10 -11.74 -19.08
CA ASP A 139 16.84 -10.61 -19.69
C ASP A 139 18.36 -10.68 -19.57
N TYR A 140 18.86 -11.41 -18.59
CA TYR A 140 20.31 -11.62 -18.38
C TYR A 140 20.94 -12.52 -19.45
N PHE A 141 20.17 -13.40 -20.04
CA PHE A 141 20.68 -14.38 -21.01
C PHE A 141 20.27 -14.00 -22.43
N ALA A 142 20.96 -14.56 -23.42
CA ALA A 142 20.63 -14.43 -24.82
C ALA A 142 20.09 -15.75 -25.38
N ASP A 143 19.17 -15.68 -26.35
CA ASP A 143 18.73 -16.87 -27.09
C ASP A 143 19.90 -17.53 -27.81
N GLY A 144 19.99 -18.85 -27.73
CA GLY A 144 21.05 -19.64 -28.31
C GLY A 144 20.64 -21.11 -28.51
N ASP A 145 21.58 -21.90 -29.00
CA ASP A 145 21.38 -23.33 -29.27
C ASP A 145 21.84 -24.24 -28.11
N GLY A 146 22.12 -23.66 -26.92
CA GLY A 146 22.72 -24.38 -25.79
C GLY A 146 24.19 -24.69 -25.96
N GLY A 147 24.88 -24.01 -26.89
CA GLY A 147 26.33 -23.99 -27.03
C GLY A 147 27.01 -23.27 -25.88
N GLU A 148 28.25 -22.85 -26.08
CA GLU A 148 29.03 -22.12 -25.09
C GLU A 148 28.44 -20.72 -24.86
N ASP A 149 28.31 -20.33 -23.57
CA ASP A 149 27.85 -19.03 -23.17
C ASP A 149 28.41 -18.69 -21.78
N PRO A 150 29.31 -17.70 -21.70
CA PRO A 150 29.97 -17.33 -20.45
C PRO A 150 29.00 -16.81 -19.37
N LEU A 151 27.81 -16.31 -19.73
CA LEU A 151 26.80 -15.89 -18.76
C LEU A 151 26.22 -17.05 -17.96
N ARG A 152 26.30 -18.26 -18.52
CA ARG A 152 25.89 -19.50 -17.84
C ARG A 152 27.02 -20.16 -17.05
N ALA A 153 28.28 -19.75 -17.24
CA ALA A 153 29.41 -20.31 -16.50
C ALA A 153 29.29 -20.11 -14.99
N ALA A 154 29.74 -21.07 -14.19
CA ALA A 154 29.72 -20.99 -12.73
C ALA A 154 30.76 -21.93 -12.11
N ALA A 155 31.19 -21.60 -10.88
CA ALA A 155 32.22 -22.34 -10.17
C ALA A 155 31.79 -22.71 -8.75
N LEU A 156 32.30 -23.75 -8.16
CA LEU A 156 32.22 -24.07 -6.74
C LEU A 156 33.61 -23.81 -6.11
N GLY A 157 33.67 -22.84 -5.19
CA GLY A 157 34.94 -22.47 -4.56
C GLY A 157 36.05 -22.09 -5.56
N GLY A 158 35.68 -21.44 -6.68
CA GLY A 158 36.58 -21.03 -7.75
C GLY A 158 36.91 -22.11 -8.80
N THR A 159 36.42 -23.34 -8.61
CA THR A 159 36.59 -24.42 -9.59
C THR A 159 35.36 -24.50 -10.49
N PRO A 160 35.51 -24.39 -11.84
CA PRO A 160 34.36 -24.52 -12.76
C PRO A 160 33.62 -25.84 -12.52
N THR A 161 32.33 -25.76 -12.20
CA THR A 161 31.54 -26.91 -11.76
C THR A 161 30.28 -27.04 -12.56
N ARG A 162 30.04 -28.21 -13.14
CA ARG A 162 28.77 -28.54 -13.80
C ARG A 162 27.62 -28.45 -12.80
N TYR A 163 26.50 -27.87 -13.20
CA TYR A 163 25.36 -27.71 -12.32
C TYR A 163 24.03 -28.10 -12.98
N TRP A 164 23.05 -28.40 -12.14
CA TRP A 164 21.71 -28.83 -12.51
C TRP A 164 20.84 -27.65 -12.98
N THR A 165 19.94 -27.98 -13.91
CA THR A 165 18.76 -27.16 -14.22
C THR A 165 17.51 -27.87 -13.71
N ARG A 166 16.31 -27.22 -13.79
CA ARG A 166 15.05 -27.92 -13.50
C ARG A 166 14.49 -28.70 -14.69
N SER A 167 15.06 -28.52 -15.89
CA SER A 167 14.51 -29.08 -17.12
C SER A 167 14.82 -30.59 -17.26
N PRO A 168 13.78 -31.44 -17.43
CA PRO A 168 13.99 -32.86 -17.70
C PRO A 168 14.55 -33.08 -19.10
N TYR A 169 15.28 -34.18 -19.28
CA TYR A 169 15.56 -34.73 -20.60
C TYR A 169 14.44 -35.72 -20.95
N THR A 170 13.49 -35.32 -21.81
CA THR A 170 12.21 -35.97 -22.00
C THR A 170 12.24 -37.30 -22.73
N THR A 171 13.43 -37.75 -23.23
CA THR A 171 13.58 -39.05 -23.92
C THR A 171 13.93 -40.17 -22.96
N THR A 172 14.25 -39.88 -21.70
CA THR A 172 14.53 -40.85 -20.63
C THR A 172 13.80 -40.43 -19.36
N SER A 173 13.68 -41.31 -18.38
CA SER A 173 12.98 -41.04 -17.13
C SER A 173 13.92 -40.65 -15.98
N ASP A 174 15.23 -40.53 -16.21
CA ASP A 174 16.27 -40.38 -15.19
C ASP A 174 17.28 -39.28 -15.52
N GLN A 175 17.25 -38.71 -16.73
CA GLN A 175 18.22 -37.69 -17.13
C GLN A 175 17.64 -36.29 -17.08
N VAL A 176 18.51 -35.37 -16.69
CA VAL A 176 18.18 -33.93 -16.49
C VAL A 176 19.19 -33.07 -17.23
N TRP A 177 18.75 -31.93 -17.76
CA TRP A 177 19.66 -30.98 -18.38
C TRP A 177 20.56 -30.31 -17.36
N THR A 178 21.82 -30.14 -17.75
CA THR A 178 22.91 -29.56 -16.96
C THR A 178 23.67 -28.54 -17.78
N VAL A 179 24.38 -27.66 -17.09
CA VAL A 179 25.27 -26.66 -17.67
C VAL A 179 26.70 -26.92 -17.24
N ALA A 180 27.64 -26.92 -18.18
CA ALA A 180 29.08 -27.04 -17.90
C ALA A 180 29.60 -25.75 -17.26
N GLY A 181 30.22 -25.81 -16.09
CA GLY A 181 30.64 -24.64 -15.34
C GLY A 181 31.72 -23.80 -16.02
N GLU A 182 32.58 -24.40 -16.83
CA GLU A 182 33.67 -23.72 -17.53
C GLU A 182 33.17 -22.88 -18.71
N THR A 183 32.29 -23.47 -19.53
CA THR A 183 31.91 -22.90 -20.84
C THR A 183 30.47 -22.46 -20.94
N GLY A 184 29.61 -22.82 -19.95
CA GLY A 184 28.17 -22.59 -20.05
C GLY A 184 27.45 -23.49 -21.05
N LYS A 185 28.14 -24.50 -21.64
CA LYS A 185 27.56 -25.42 -22.61
C LYS A 185 26.56 -26.37 -21.96
N CYS A 186 25.41 -26.54 -22.61
CA CYS A 186 24.32 -27.39 -22.13
C CYS A 186 24.50 -28.85 -22.55
N SER A 187 24.18 -29.78 -21.66
CA SER A 187 24.12 -31.21 -21.90
C SER A 187 23.20 -31.86 -20.85
N TYR A 188 22.89 -33.15 -21.00
CA TYR A 188 22.07 -33.87 -20.01
C TYR A 188 22.93 -34.90 -19.27
N ARG A 189 22.51 -35.27 -18.08
CA ARG A 189 23.15 -36.27 -17.21
C ARG A 189 22.11 -37.01 -16.41
N ASP A 190 22.46 -38.21 -15.99
CA ASP A 190 21.68 -39.02 -15.07
C ASP A 190 21.56 -38.28 -13.72
N GLY A 191 20.32 -38.14 -13.22
CA GLY A 191 19.99 -37.41 -12.00
C GLY A 191 20.54 -38.02 -10.72
N SER A 192 21.00 -39.28 -10.76
CA SER A 192 21.63 -39.96 -9.63
C SER A 192 23.09 -39.51 -9.37
N TYR A 193 23.71 -38.80 -10.31
CA TYR A 193 25.04 -38.20 -10.06
C TYR A 193 24.97 -36.98 -9.17
N SER A 194 26.07 -36.64 -8.53
CA SER A 194 26.19 -35.38 -7.77
C SER A 194 26.80 -34.31 -8.66
N TYR A 195 26.04 -33.23 -8.88
CA TYR A 195 26.52 -32.04 -9.58
C TYR A 195 26.11 -30.78 -8.81
N GLY A 196 26.61 -29.64 -9.26
CA GLY A 196 26.39 -28.35 -8.64
C GLY A 196 24.94 -27.94 -8.57
N VAL A 197 24.58 -27.26 -7.49
CA VAL A 197 23.31 -26.59 -7.29
C VAL A 197 23.55 -25.09 -7.30
N ARG A 198 22.88 -24.39 -8.21
CA ARG A 198 22.92 -22.93 -8.37
C ARG A 198 21.52 -22.37 -8.15
N PRO A 199 21.17 -22.04 -6.89
CA PRO A 199 19.81 -21.65 -6.54
C PRO A 199 19.40 -20.29 -7.14
N ALA A 200 18.13 -20.18 -7.52
CA ALA A 200 17.46 -18.93 -7.84
C ALA A 200 16.31 -18.69 -6.88
N LEU A 201 15.94 -17.44 -6.68
CA LEU A 201 14.80 -17.01 -5.88
C LEU A 201 14.26 -15.68 -6.39
N ILE A 202 13.03 -15.33 -6.00
CA ILE A 202 12.41 -14.07 -6.34
C ILE A 202 12.13 -13.30 -5.06
N LEU A 203 12.58 -12.04 -5.03
CA LEU A 203 12.31 -11.10 -3.95
C LEU A 203 11.42 -9.95 -4.41
N PRO A 204 10.64 -9.34 -3.50
CA PRO A 204 9.91 -8.12 -3.80
C PRO A 204 10.84 -7.01 -4.29
N GLN A 205 10.42 -6.28 -5.32
CA GLN A 205 11.19 -5.18 -5.92
C GLN A 205 11.42 -4.01 -4.96
N ALA A 206 10.56 -3.86 -3.94
CA ALA A 206 10.67 -2.81 -2.93
C ALA A 206 11.75 -3.07 -1.87
N MET A 207 12.34 -4.29 -1.80
CA MET A 207 13.36 -4.59 -0.80
C MET A 207 14.54 -3.62 -0.87
N PRO A 208 14.99 -3.11 0.31
CA PRO A 208 16.08 -2.15 0.37
C PRO A 208 17.44 -2.80 0.05
N VAL A 209 18.28 -2.05 -0.64
CA VAL A 209 19.67 -2.42 -0.97
C VAL A 209 20.60 -1.31 -0.53
N SER A 210 21.58 -1.62 0.32
CA SER A 210 22.62 -0.68 0.74
C SER A 210 24.00 -1.30 0.51
N ASP A 211 24.87 -0.56 -0.17
CA ASP A 211 26.23 -1.00 -0.52
C ASP A 211 26.26 -2.40 -1.21
N GLY A 212 25.24 -2.65 -2.04
CA GLY A 212 25.07 -3.92 -2.73
C GLY A 212 24.47 -5.05 -1.91
N ALA A 213 24.29 -4.91 -0.61
CA ALA A 213 23.61 -5.90 0.24
C ALA A 213 22.10 -5.67 0.26
N VAL A 214 21.34 -6.73 0.04
CA VAL A 214 19.88 -6.74 0.24
C VAL A 214 19.61 -6.82 1.74
N LEU A 215 18.83 -5.88 2.26
CA LEU A 215 18.49 -5.79 3.68
C LEU A 215 17.11 -6.41 3.94
N PRO A 216 16.90 -7.00 5.12
CA PRO A 216 15.55 -7.33 5.58
C PRO A 216 14.70 -6.07 5.60
N ASN A 217 13.42 -6.18 5.27
CA ASN A 217 12.47 -5.07 5.41
C ASN A 217 11.97 -5.00 6.86
N GLY A 218 12.14 -3.86 7.49
CA GLY A 218 11.53 -3.54 8.76
C GLY A 218 10.09 -3.04 8.56
N ALA A 219 9.17 -3.43 9.42
CA ALA A 219 7.80 -2.91 9.35
C ALA A 219 7.78 -1.41 9.68
N PRO A 220 6.97 -0.61 8.98
CA PRO A 220 6.78 0.78 9.34
C PRO A 220 6.17 0.93 10.73
N GLY A 221 6.29 2.11 11.31
CA GLY A 221 5.71 2.45 12.59
C GLY A 221 4.90 3.75 12.51
N ILE A 222 3.89 3.87 13.38
CA ILE A 222 3.10 5.10 13.53
C ILE A 222 3.13 5.50 15.01
N THR A 223 3.48 6.77 15.27
CA THR A 223 3.48 7.33 16.61
C THR A 223 2.70 8.64 16.64
N SER A 224 2.13 9.00 17.80
CA SER A 224 1.46 10.27 18.00
C SER A 224 1.75 10.81 19.40
N ALA A 225 1.93 12.12 19.51
CA ALA A 225 2.01 12.81 20.79
C ALA A 225 0.68 12.76 21.57
N SER A 226 -0.42 12.46 20.89
CA SER A 226 -1.76 12.37 21.51
C SER A 226 -2.01 11.07 22.26
N GLY A 227 -1.11 10.08 22.17
CA GLY A 227 -1.20 8.81 22.89
C GLY A 227 -0.69 7.63 22.08
N VAL A 228 -0.92 6.43 22.61
CA VAL A 228 -0.66 5.14 21.94
C VAL A 228 -1.85 4.73 21.08
N SER A 229 -1.66 3.75 20.19
CA SER A 229 -2.76 3.18 19.41
C SER A 229 -3.89 2.70 20.32
N GLY A 230 -5.13 3.02 19.99
CA GLY A 230 -6.32 2.79 20.80
C GLY A 230 -6.67 3.95 21.74
N ALA A 231 -5.95 5.08 21.71
CA ALA A 231 -6.23 6.22 22.59
C ALA A 231 -7.61 6.85 22.35
N ASP A 232 -8.29 7.20 23.44
CA ASP A 232 -9.45 8.08 23.41
C ASP A 232 -8.97 9.54 23.52
N LEU A 233 -9.22 10.32 22.47
CA LEU A 233 -8.86 11.73 22.41
C LEU A 233 -9.85 12.63 23.16
N GLY A 234 -10.88 12.07 23.76
CA GLY A 234 -11.87 12.74 24.59
C GLY A 234 -12.97 13.47 23.82
N ALA A 235 -13.78 14.26 24.57
CA ALA A 235 -14.88 15.00 23.98
C ALA A 235 -14.39 16.25 23.20
N ARG A 236 -14.95 16.47 22.01
CA ARG A 236 -14.61 17.56 21.10
C ARG A 236 -15.88 18.28 20.65
N ASN A 237 -15.88 19.58 20.78
CA ASN A 237 -16.97 20.44 20.33
C ASN A 237 -16.56 21.38 19.16
N ALA A 238 -15.29 21.34 18.77
CA ALA A 238 -14.73 22.10 17.67
C ALA A 238 -13.66 21.25 16.95
N PRO A 239 -13.27 21.61 15.71
CA PRO A 239 -12.13 21.01 15.01
C PRO A 239 -10.88 21.02 15.88
N PHE A 240 -10.07 19.98 15.76
CA PHE A 240 -8.86 19.82 16.56
C PHE A 240 -7.73 19.20 15.75
N ALA A 241 -6.49 19.45 16.16
CA ALA A 241 -5.34 18.82 15.56
C ALA A 241 -5.12 17.44 16.18
N PHE A 242 -5.06 16.41 15.32
CA PHE A 242 -4.52 15.09 15.64
C PHE A 242 -3.34 14.85 14.73
N GLU A 243 -2.14 14.91 15.29
CA GLU A 243 -0.89 14.76 14.55
C GLU A 243 -0.26 13.41 14.84
N TYR A 244 0.35 12.83 13.80
CA TYR A 244 1.06 11.56 13.87
C TYR A 244 2.31 11.58 12.99
N ILE A 245 3.25 10.68 13.30
CA ILE A 245 4.46 10.46 12.52
C ILE A 245 4.42 9.03 12.02
N ALA A 246 4.48 8.86 10.70
CA ALA A 246 4.68 7.58 10.06
C ALA A 246 6.17 7.45 9.70
N SER A 247 6.81 6.40 10.14
CA SER A 247 8.24 6.16 9.94
C SER A 247 8.52 4.74 9.47
N ASP A 248 9.52 4.60 8.65
CA ASP A 248 10.05 3.35 8.15
C ASP A 248 11.51 3.21 8.61
N PRO A 249 11.94 2.04 9.12
CA PRO A 249 13.30 1.84 9.60
C PRO A 249 14.38 2.05 8.54
N GLU A 250 14.08 1.71 7.28
CA GLU A 250 14.99 1.86 6.14
C GLU A 250 14.87 3.23 5.46
N GLY A 251 13.93 4.06 5.91
CA GLY A 251 13.70 5.40 5.39
C GLY A 251 12.87 5.42 4.09
N ALA A 252 12.15 4.35 3.78
CA ALA A 252 11.27 4.28 2.59
C ALA A 252 10.13 5.30 2.70
N SER A 253 9.66 5.77 1.54
CA SER A 253 8.43 6.55 1.48
C SER A 253 7.22 5.66 1.73
N LEU A 254 6.28 6.15 2.52
CA LEU A 254 5.12 5.40 2.97
C LEU A 254 3.86 5.83 2.22
N SER A 255 3.05 4.86 1.82
CA SER A 255 1.66 5.07 1.45
C SER A 255 0.83 5.17 2.73
N VAL A 256 0.21 6.32 2.96
CA VAL A 256 -0.57 6.59 4.17
C VAL A 256 -2.04 6.76 3.83
N THR A 257 -2.90 6.05 4.56
CA THR A 257 -4.35 6.14 4.41
C THR A 257 -4.98 6.53 5.75
N GLU A 258 -5.79 7.59 5.74
CA GLU A 258 -6.60 8.04 6.86
C GLU A 258 -8.06 7.60 6.68
N THR A 259 -8.62 6.99 7.71
CA THR A 259 -9.98 6.47 7.70
C THR A 259 -10.75 7.01 8.92
N LEU A 260 -11.92 7.59 8.68
CA LEU A 260 -12.84 8.04 9.70
C LEU A 260 -14.11 7.17 9.61
N ASP A 261 -14.49 6.51 10.69
CA ASP A 261 -15.65 5.61 10.75
C ASP A 261 -15.66 4.58 9.60
N GLN A 262 -14.50 3.96 9.32
CA GLN A 262 -14.27 3.00 8.24
C GLN A 262 -14.37 3.60 6.81
N THR A 263 -14.52 4.90 6.68
CA THR A 263 -14.52 5.59 5.38
C THR A 263 -13.18 6.26 5.16
N VAL A 264 -12.52 5.97 4.02
CA VAL A 264 -11.28 6.63 3.65
C VAL A 264 -11.54 8.12 3.41
N THR A 265 -10.83 8.97 4.16
CA THR A 265 -10.94 10.43 4.07
C THR A 265 -9.75 11.04 3.31
N ARG A 266 -8.58 10.39 3.37
CA ARG A 266 -7.38 10.82 2.65
C ARG A 266 -6.45 9.64 2.38
N SER A 267 -5.79 9.67 1.20
CA SER A 267 -4.65 8.81 0.88
C SER A 267 -3.54 9.67 0.28
N LEU A 268 -2.30 9.44 0.73
CA LEU A 268 -1.14 10.21 0.29
C LEU A 268 0.13 9.36 0.38
N THR A 269 1.19 9.80 -0.29
CA THR A 269 2.54 9.28 -0.07
C THR A 269 3.34 10.31 0.73
N ALA A 270 4.02 9.85 1.77
CA ALA A 270 4.83 10.71 2.64
C ALA A 270 6.24 10.13 2.83
N PRO A 271 7.29 10.97 2.89
CA PRO A 271 8.62 10.53 3.32
C PRO A 271 8.57 9.97 4.74
N SER A 272 9.41 8.96 5.03
CA SER A 272 9.57 8.43 6.38
C SER A 272 9.92 9.53 7.38
N GLY A 273 9.31 9.49 8.57
CA GLY A 273 9.52 10.46 9.64
C GLY A 273 8.75 11.78 9.47
N SER A 274 7.91 11.90 8.44
CA SER A 274 7.08 13.10 8.26
C SER A 274 6.02 13.22 9.33
N THR A 275 5.88 14.41 9.91
CA THR A 275 4.74 14.75 10.77
C THR A 275 3.53 15.06 9.88
N LEU A 276 2.47 14.33 10.08
CA LEU A 276 1.22 14.45 9.34
C LEU A 276 0.09 14.82 10.29
N ARG A 277 -0.94 15.46 9.76
CA ARG A 277 -2.14 15.81 10.50
C ARG A 277 -3.35 15.12 9.87
N PHE A 278 -4.21 14.55 10.69
CA PHE A 278 -5.45 13.93 10.26
C PHE A 278 -6.45 15.02 9.83
N GLU A 279 -6.62 15.16 8.51
CA GLU A 279 -7.27 16.33 7.94
C GLU A 279 -8.78 16.42 8.25
N ALA A 280 -9.50 15.29 8.23
CA ALA A 280 -10.95 15.27 8.38
C ALA A 280 -11.47 15.79 9.73
N VAL A 281 -10.66 15.76 10.79
CA VAL A 281 -11.02 16.33 12.10
C VAL A 281 -10.48 17.74 12.33
N TYR A 282 -9.51 18.15 11.53
CA TYR A 282 -8.96 19.49 11.54
C TYR A 282 -9.75 20.46 10.64
N ASP A 283 -10.19 19.99 9.45
CA ASP A 283 -11.00 20.80 8.55
C ASP A 283 -12.37 21.10 9.14
N SER A 284 -12.68 22.39 9.23
CA SER A 284 -13.91 22.85 9.87
C SER A 284 -15.18 22.33 9.20
N LEU A 285 -15.20 22.27 7.86
CA LEU A 285 -16.39 21.82 7.13
C LEU A 285 -16.58 20.30 7.29
N SER A 286 -15.53 19.54 7.23
CA SER A 286 -15.56 18.09 7.44
C SER A 286 -15.99 17.76 8.87
N PHE A 287 -15.43 18.43 9.88
CA PHE A 287 -15.81 18.23 11.28
C PHE A 287 -17.29 18.61 11.53
N LEU A 288 -17.78 19.69 10.96
CA LEU A 288 -19.17 20.12 11.14
C LEU A 288 -20.17 19.09 10.60
N LYS A 289 -19.85 18.38 9.53
CA LYS A 289 -20.71 17.34 8.93
C LYS A 289 -20.82 16.07 9.76
N LEU A 290 -19.89 15.82 10.69
CA LEU A 290 -19.97 14.64 11.56
C LEU A 290 -21.18 14.75 12.50
N ALA A 291 -21.84 13.63 12.76
CA ALA A 291 -22.87 13.54 13.80
C ALA A 291 -22.23 13.72 15.20
N ASN A 292 -23.04 14.04 16.21
CA ASN A 292 -22.58 13.89 17.59
C ASN A 292 -22.49 12.39 17.94
N GLY A 293 -21.49 12.01 18.70
CA GLY A 293 -21.25 10.63 19.09
C GLY A 293 -19.78 10.25 19.02
N VAL A 294 -19.51 8.96 19.22
CA VAL A 294 -18.15 8.41 19.14
C VAL A 294 -17.76 8.20 17.68
N HIS A 295 -16.58 8.64 17.34
CA HIS A 295 -15.95 8.47 16.03
C HIS A 295 -14.62 7.74 16.15
N ALA A 296 -14.36 6.83 15.21
CA ALA A 296 -13.12 6.07 15.12
C ALA A 296 -12.21 6.69 14.05
N LEU A 297 -10.97 6.97 14.43
CA LEU A 297 -9.89 7.38 13.54
C LEU A 297 -8.94 6.22 13.34
N GLN A 298 -8.56 5.95 12.11
CA GLN A 298 -7.51 4.97 11.82
C GLN A 298 -6.52 5.56 10.82
N VAL A 299 -5.25 5.36 11.08
CA VAL A 299 -4.15 5.65 10.17
C VAL A 299 -3.47 4.35 9.81
N THR A 300 -3.35 4.06 8.53
CA THR A 300 -2.56 2.94 8.02
C THR A 300 -1.38 3.49 7.24
N ALA A 301 -0.17 3.02 7.53
CA ALA A 301 1.05 3.34 6.78
C ALA A 301 1.66 2.05 6.23
N SER A 302 2.03 2.04 4.95
CA SER A 302 2.63 0.90 4.26
C SER A 302 3.82 1.31 3.41
N ASP A 303 4.89 0.54 3.47
CA ASP A 303 6.08 0.61 2.61
C ASP A 303 5.93 -0.21 1.31
N GLY A 304 4.78 -0.90 1.14
CA GLY A 304 4.52 -1.83 0.03
C GLY A 304 4.84 -3.29 0.35
N MET A 305 5.49 -3.58 1.47
CA MET A 305 5.82 -4.93 1.96
C MET A 305 5.16 -5.25 3.30
N ALA A 306 5.14 -4.27 4.18
CA ALA A 306 4.53 -4.35 5.50
C ALA A 306 3.62 -3.14 5.73
N SER A 307 2.81 -3.20 6.79
CA SER A 307 1.93 -2.10 7.16
C SER A 307 1.84 -1.97 8.68
N ALA A 308 1.69 -0.73 9.13
CA ALA A 308 1.33 -0.41 10.49
C ALA A 308 -0.05 0.24 10.54
N VAL A 309 -0.76 0.03 11.63
CA VAL A 309 -2.07 0.64 11.90
C VAL A 309 -2.03 1.35 13.24
N PHE A 310 -2.59 2.55 13.27
CA PHE A 310 -2.78 3.33 14.49
C PHE A 310 -4.26 3.71 14.59
N ASP A 311 -4.89 3.31 15.66
CA ASP A 311 -6.29 3.60 15.96
C ASP A 311 -6.39 4.69 17.03
N ALA A 312 -7.40 5.52 16.94
CA ALA A 312 -7.80 6.45 17.98
C ALA A 312 -9.32 6.67 17.92
N SER A 313 -9.88 7.23 18.95
CA SER A 313 -11.29 7.61 18.97
C SER A 313 -11.47 8.98 19.60
N PHE A 314 -12.58 9.64 19.31
CA PHE A 314 -13.04 10.82 20.02
C PHE A 314 -14.55 10.86 20.07
N THR A 315 -15.11 11.63 20.98
CA THR A 315 -16.55 11.87 21.06
C THR A 315 -16.86 13.27 20.58
N LYS A 316 -17.56 13.43 19.43
CA LYS A 316 -18.09 14.73 19.06
C LYS A 316 -19.26 15.10 19.97
N ALA A 317 -19.14 16.23 20.67
CA ALA A 317 -20.09 16.69 21.67
C ALA A 317 -20.45 18.16 21.48
N VAL A 318 -20.95 18.49 20.29
CA VAL A 318 -21.44 19.83 20.00
C VAL A 318 -22.83 19.99 20.61
N THR A 319 -22.95 20.91 21.55
CA THR A 319 -24.22 21.17 22.27
C THR A 319 -24.91 22.43 21.83
N SER A 320 -24.24 23.33 21.10
CA SER A 320 -24.79 24.56 20.57
C SER A 320 -24.19 24.93 19.23
N ALA A 321 -24.95 25.68 18.44
CA ALA A 321 -24.48 26.23 17.17
C ALA A 321 -25.00 27.65 17.01
N SER A 322 -24.23 28.48 16.28
CA SER A 322 -24.69 29.83 15.86
C SER A 322 -24.46 30.00 14.37
N LEU A 323 -25.36 30.68 13.71
CA LEU A 323 -25.33 30.99 12.29
C LEU A 323 -25.64 32.46 12.07
N THR A 324 -24.80 33.15 11.31
CA THR A 324 -25.03 34.53 10.86
C THR A 324 -24.44 34.70 9.46
N MET A 325 -24.98 35.61 8.65
CA MET A 325 -24.34 35.89 7.35
C MET A 325 -23.05 36.67 7.57
N ALA A 326 -21.98 36.21 6.92
CA ALA A 326 -20.69 36.89 6.97
C ALA A 326 -20.73 38.31 6.36
N GLN A 327 -21.56 38.49 5.34
CA GLN A 327 -21.79 39.77 4.69
C GLN A 327 -23.27 40.11 4.79
N PRO A 328 -23.66 41.30 5.37
CA PRO A 328 -25.01 41.77 5.34
C PRO A 328 -25.50 42.03 3.91
N ILE A 329 -26.78 41.87 3.66
CA ILE A 329 -27.38 42.17 2.36
C ILE A 329 -27.83 43.65 2.37
N ALA A 330 -27.15 44.49 1.59
CA ALA A 330 -27.52 45.89 1.46
C ALA A 330 -28.84 46.06 0.68
N ALA A 331 -29.63 47.03 1.06
CA ALA A 331 -30.88 47.42 0.39
C ALA A 331 -30.79 48.87 -0.10
N SER A 332 -31.54 49.17 -1.15
CA SER A 332 -31.63 50.54 -1.73
C SER A 332 -32.70 51.40 -1.05
N ALA A 333 -33.56 50.82 -0.23
CA ALA A 333 -34.64 51.49 0.51
C ALA A 333 -34.70 50.96 1.95
N PRO A 334 -35.28 51.70 2.91
CA PRO A 334 -35.44 51.22 4.27
C PRO A 334 -36.17 49.86 4.31
N ILE A 335 -35.61 48.92 5.05
CA ILE A 335 -36.20 47.60 5.22
C ILE A 335 -37.20 47.68 6.37
N THR A 336 -38.48 47.48 6.07
CA THR A 336 -39.59 47.61 7.04
C THR A 336 -40.12 46.27 7.52
N ALA A 337 -39.97 45.24 6.71
CA ALA A 337 -40.45 43.91 7.03
C ALA A 337 -39.51 42.84 6.49
N ALA A 338 -39.52 41.66 7.11
CA ALA A 338 -38.83 40.46 6.65
C ALA A 338 -39.62 39.19 6.95
N SER A 339 -39.34 38.15 6.22
CA SER A 339 -39.72 36.79 6.56
C SER A 339 -38.45 35.92 6.60
N LEU A 340 -38.36 34.98 7.53
CA LEU A 340 -37.26 34.02 7.63
C LEU A 340 -37.81 32.63 7.94
N THR A 341 -37.34 31.65 7.20
CA THR A 341 -37.65 30.24 7.44
C THR A 341 -36.34 29.50 7.76
N VAL A 342 -36.35 28.76 8.85
CA VAL A 342 -35.26 27.86 9.25
C VAL A 342 -35.70 26.43 8.95
N GLY A 343 -35.08 25.82 7.94
CA GLY A 343 -35.32 24.42 7.57
C GLY A 343 -34.44 23.49 8.34
N GLY A 344 -34.88 22.21 8.50
CA GLY A 344 -34.19 21.19 9.22
C GLY A 344 -35.06 20.49 10.26
N SER A 345 -34.44 19.89 11.27
CA SER A 345 -35.11 19.26 12.41
C SER A 345 -34.55 19.86 13.70
N ILE A 346 -35.36 20.66 14.38
CA ILE A 346 -35.00 21.25 15.67
C ILE A 346 -35.92 20.60 16.71
N PRO A 347 -35.36 19.86 17.72
CA PRO A 347 -36.17 19.27 18.79
C PRO A 347 -36.98 20.32 19.54
N ASP A 348 -38.16 19.95 19.99
CA ASP A 348 -39.10 20.85 20.69
C ASP A 348 -38.51 21.44 21.97
N ASP A 349 -37.66 20.71 22.65
CA ASP A 349 -37.00 21.13 23.89
C ASP A 349 -35.69 21.89 23.64
N ALA A 350 -35.26 22.06 22.38
CA ALA A 350 -34.08 22.84 22.05
C ALA A 350 -34.35 24.34 22.23
N ALA A 351 -33.39 25.03 22.84
CA ALA A 351 -33.44 26.49 22.91
C ALA A 351 -33.03 27.08 21.54
N LEU A 352 -33.98 27.68 20.85
CA LEU A 352 -33.77 28.41 19.59
C LEU A 352 -33.99 29.92 19.85
N THR A 353 -33.05 30.74 19.39
CA THR A 353 -33.17 32.20 19.34
C THR A 353 -32.86 32.66 17.92
N VAL A 354 -33.77 33.45 17.36
CA VAL A 354 -33.59 34.07 16.05
C VAL A 354 -33.68 35.58 16.20
N ARG A 355 -32.66 36.31 15.75
CA ARG A 355 -32.61 37.75 15.74
C ARG A 355 -32.37 38.26 14.34
N LEU A 356 -33.09 39.31 13.97
CA LEU A 356 -32.96 40.00 12.69
C LEU A 356 -32.53 41.44 12.90
N THR A 357 -31.86 42.03 11.93
CA THR A 357 -31.57 43.44 11.89
C THR A 357 -31.77 43.97 10.48
N ASN A 358 -32.28 45.24 10.38
CA ASN A 358 -32.46 45.97 9.14
C ASN A 358 -31.42 47.09 8.92
N ASN A 359 -30.50 47.25 9.88
CA ASN A 359 -29.44 48.24 9.85
C ASN A 359 -28.05 47.60 10.11
N ALA A 360 -27.81 46.46 9.51
CA ALA A 360 -26.59 45.69 9.73
C ALA A 360 -25.30 46.37 9.27
N ALA A 361 -25.39 47.45 8.49
CA ALA A 361 -24.27 48.29 8.07
C ALA A 361 -23.84 49.33 9.12
N ASP A 362 -24.66 49.55 10.15
CA ASP A 362 -24.34 50.48 11.21
C ASP A 362 -23.29 49.92 12.15
N ASP A 363 -22.49 50.78 12.81
CA ASP A 363 -21.48 50.35 13.77
C ASP A 363 -22.05 49.58 14.96
N GLN A 364 -23.29 49.88 15.31
CA GLN A 364 -24.06 49.18 16.34
C GLN A 364 -25.45 48.82 15.80
N PRO A 365 -25.59 47.68 15.10
CA PRO A 365 -26.87 47.24 14.57
C PRO A 365 -27.91 46.95 15.67
N VAL A 366 -29.14 47.31 15.43
CA VAL A 366 -30.26 47.00 16.33
C VAL A 366 -30.82 45.63 15.98
N TRP A 367 -30.66 44.69 16.89
CA TRP A 367 -31.12 43.30 16.73
C TRP A 367 -32.49 43.12 17.38
N GLN A 368 -33.48 42.74 16.58
CA GLN A 368 -34.84 42.43 17.03
C GLN A 368 -35.02 40.92 17.18
N ASP A 369 -35.59 40.48 18.30
CA ASP A 369 -35.98 39.07 18.47
C ASP A 369 -37.12 38.74 17.51
N ALA A 370 -36.95 37.68 16.75
CA ALA A 370 -37.90 37.18 15.76
C ALA A 370 -38.20 35.68 15.99
N THR A 371 -37.79 35.12 17.12
CA THR A 371 -37.85 33.69 17.39
C THR A 371 -39.23 33.12 17.21
N GLU A 372 -40.25 33.76 17.83
CA GLU A 372 -41.63 33.27 17.79
C GLU A 372 -42.23 33.41 16.38
N ALA A 373 -42.04 34.59 15.75
CA ALA A 373 -42.50 34.81 14.38
C ALA A 373 -41.96 33.79 13.38
N VAL A 374 -40.65 33.46 13.51
CA VAL A 374 -40.02 32.43 12.67
C VAL A 374 -40.58 31.03 12.95
N ARG A 375 -40.86 30.71 14.21
CA ARG A 375 -41.49 29.41 14.57
C ARG A 375 -42.90 29.28 13.99
N GLN A 376 -43.63 30.38 13.92
CA GLN A 376 -45.00 30.41 13.42
C GLN A 376 -45.10 30.70 11.90
N GLY A 377 -43.95 30.97 11.24
CA GLY A 377 -43.92 31.33 9.81
C GLY A 377 -44.53 32.69 9.50
N GLU A 378 -44.47 33.60 10.47
CA GLU A 378 -45.05 34.94 10.36
C GLU A 378 -44.06 35.95 9.80
N ASN A 379 -44.57 37.04 9.24
CA ASN A 379 -43.77 38.20 8.83
C ASN A 379 -43.30 39.00 10.05
N ILE A 380 -42.08 39.44 10.03
CA ILE A 380 -41.43 40.25 11.06
C ILE A 380 -41.49 41.72 10.60
N LEU A 381 -42.15 42.58 11.36
CA LEU A 381 -42.12 44.02 11.16
C LEU A 381 -41.00 44.62 12.01
N PHE A 382 -40.08 45.35 11.41
CA PHE A 382 -39.00 46.00 12.14
C PHE A 382 -39.48 47.20 12.95
N ALA A 383 -39.21 47.19 14.25
CA ALA A 383 -39.42 48.33 15.12
C ALA A 383 -38.38 49.44 14.86
N ASN A 384 -37.17 49.09 14.48
CA ASN A 384 -36.13 50.03 14.11
C ASN A 384 -36.45 50.66 12.74
N GLN A 385 -36.43 51.99 12.67
CA GLN A 385 -36.72 52.77 11.45
C GLN A 385 -35.51 53.56 10.94
N THR A 386 -34.33 53.36 11.54
CA THR A 386 -33.12 54.12 11.22
C THR A 386 -31.97 53.20 10.78
N ALA A 387 -31.20 53.69 9.80
CA ALA A 387 -29.98 53.01 9.30
C ALA A 387 -28.98 54.11 8.90
N ALA A 388 -28.08 54.43 9.83
CA ALA A 388 -27.15 55.56 9.67
C ALA A 388 -26.16 55.34 8.53
N ASN A 389 -25.70 54.09 8.35
CA ASN A 389 -24.76 53.69 7.30
C ASN A 389 -25.46 53.02 6.11
N GLY A 390 -26.80 53.17 6.00
CA GLY A 390 -27.63 52.57 4.97
C GLY A 390 -28.30 51.26 5.40
N PRO A 391 -29.50 51.01 4.80
CA PRO A 391 -30.25 49.81 5.15
C PRO A 391 -29.54 48.54 4.70
N ALA A 392 -29.38 47.59 5.62
CA ALA A 392 -28.79 46.32 5.35
C ALA A 392 -29.39 45.24 6.26
N PHE A 393 -29.71 44.09 5.68
CA PHE A 393 -30.30 42.96 6.37
C PHE A 393 -29.21 41.96 6.83
N ASN A 394 -29.38 41.44 8.04
CA ASN A 394 -28.65 40.27 8.52
C ASN A 394 -29.55 39.52 9.52
N PHE A 395 -29.19 38.27 9.76
CA PHE A 395 -29.79 37.45 10.79
C PHE A 395 -28.75 36.82 11.71
N ARG A 396 -29.18 36.45 12.91
CA ARG A 396 -28.42 35.59 13.83
C ARG A 396 -29.35 34.51 14.35
N ILE A 397 -28.96 33.25 14.19
CA ILE A 397 -29.65 32.09 14.71
C ILE A 397 -28.72 31.44 15.73
N GLU A 398 -29.21 31.23 16.93
CA GLU A 398 -28.50 30.49 17.99
C GLU A 398 -29.40 29.32 18.40
N VAL A 399 -28.84 28.12 18.43
CA VAL A 399 -29.53 26.92 18.86
C VAL A 399 -28.68 26.15 19.85
N SER A 400 -29.29 25.71 20.92
CA SER A 400 -28.63 24.81 21.86
C SER A 400 -29.53 23.60 22.18
N ARG A 401 -28.90 22.48 22.44
CA ARG A 401 -29.54 21.21 22.76
C ARG A 401 -30.34 21.34 24.04
N GLY A 402 -31.55 20.83 24.04
CA GLY A 402 -32.44 20.81 25.22
C GLY A 402 -32.07 19.74 26.24
N PRO A 403 -32.79 19.66 27.36
CA PRO A 403 -32.56 18.72 28.44
C PRO A 403 -32.64 17.25 28.05
N SER A 404 -33.43 16.91 27.02
CA SER A 404 -33.49 15.51 26.49
C SER A 404 -32.17 15.03 25.88
N GLY A 405 -31.28 15.96 25.55
CA GLY A 405 -30.05 15.66 24.84
C GLY A 405 -30.25 15.23 23.37
N THR A 406 -31.49 15.23 22.86
CA THR A 406 -31.80 14.92 21.46
C THR A 406 -31.09 15.87 20.52
N GLY A 407 -30.42 15.37 19.51
CA GLY A 407 -29.76 16.16 18.48
C GLY A 407 -30.74 16.60 17.40
N GLY A 408 -30.38 17.67 16.71
CA GLY A 408 -31.09 18.20 15.55
C GLY A 408 -30.10 18.75 14.53
N TYR A 409 -30.63 19.32 13.45
CA TYR A 409 -29.83 19.98 12.42
C TYR A 409 -30.61 21.13 11.77
N ILE A 410 -29.88 22.11 11.27
CA ILE A 410 -30.38 23.12 10.35
C ILE A 410 -29.73 22.85 9.01
N ASP A 411 -30.52 22.63 7.96
CA ASP A 411 -30.08 22.38 6.61
C ASP A 411 -30.23 23.56 5.67
N SER A 412 -31.14 24.48 6.01
CA SER A 412 -31.42 25.65 5.18
C SER A 412 -31.89 26.84 6.00
N VAL A 413 -31.58 28.03 5.53
CA VAL A 413 -32.16 29.29 5.96
C VAL A 413 -32.54 30.07 4.72
N SER A 414 -33.80 30.43 4.60
CA SER A 414 -34.34 31.21 3.48
C SER A 414 -35.23 32.35 3.97
N GLY A 415 -35.37 33.38 3.18
CA GLY A 415 -36.20 34.51 3.56
C GLY A 415 -36.22 35.59 2.50
N ALA A 416 -37.02 36.62 2.79
CA ALA A 416 -37.13 37.82 2.01
C ALA A 416 -37.30 39.04 2.92
N PHE A 417 -36.99 40.22 2.42
CA PHE A 417 -37.27 41.48 3.10
C PHE A 417 -37.72 42.55 2.10
N GLN A 418 -38.46 43.53 2.60
CA GLN A 418 -38.96 44.70 1.84
C GLN A 418 -38.92 45.96 2.65
#